data_af90e3dc32842aeb3a407a53d89d4274
#
_entry.id   af90e3dc32842aeb3a407a53d89d4274
#
_cell.length_a   1.000
_cell.length_b   1.000
_cell.length_c   1.000
_cell.angle_alpha   90.00
_cell.angle_beta   90.00
_cell.angle_gamma   90.00
#
_symmetry.space_group_name_H-M   'P 1'
#
loop_
_entity.id
_entity.type
_entity.pdbx_description
1 polymer ?
#
loop_
_entity_poly.entity_id
_entity_poly.type
_entity_poly.pdbx_seq_one_letter_code
_entity_poly.pdbx_strand_id
1 'polypeptide(L)'
;MTFNQASDNLKQRKFYHGTHIELQDDYLQPRKNFNSLQNAVVSGAFVTSDEAFAKFFAINHCIGTGYTSTDNNKIYLERLSNNIIPKFYVYVVYETPDNKFVHDQGTEYYSTKPIKIAYRKKFSTVQEIKKLGYEIYVLNEPLKSKMNKKSGNNFDVQSEMAAAIKEKKYHRVDIAGMIEQQSKHKGWNLFFNFFGRN
;
A
#
# COMPACT_ATOMS: atom_id res chain seq x y z
N MET A 1 14.68 -13.19 -50.82
CA MET A 1 14.72 -13.83 -49.51
C MET A 1 14.07 -12.86 -48.52
N THR A 2 12.81 -13.10 -48.19
CA THR A 2 12.07 -12.30 -47.25
C THR A 2 12.27 -12.89 -45.86
N PHE A 3 13.00 -12.16 -45.06
CA PHE A 3 13.10 -12.47 -43.61
C PHE A 3 11.77 -12.21 -42.95
N ASN A 4 11.04 -13.29 -42.64
CA ASN A 4 9.94 -13.24 -41.68
C ASN A 4 10.53 -12.86 -40.33
N GLN A 5 10.35 -11.59 -39.94
CA GLN A 5 10.42 -11.21 -38.53
C GLN A 5 9.23 -11.87 -37.82
N ALA A 6 9.45 -13.05 -37.29
CA ALA A 6 8.63 -13.60 -36.23
C ALA A 6 8.77 -12.63 -35.06
N SER A 7 7.77 -11.74 -34.91
CA SER A 7 7.63 -10.92 -33.73
C SER A 7 7.38 -11.87 -32.56
N ASP A 8 8.45 -12.19 -31.84
CA ASP A 8 8.35 -12.79 -30.53
C ASP A 8 7.50 -11.87 -29.66
N ASN A 9 6.22 -12.19 -29.59
CA ASN A 9 5.28 -11.69 -28.60
C ASN A 9 5.70 -12.27 -27.24
N LEU A 10 6.86 -11.89 -26.75
CA LEU A 10 7.24 -12.02 -25.35
C LEU A 10 6.21 -11.22 -24.57
N LYS A 11 5.20 -11.90 -24.02
CA LYS A 11 4.24 -11.31 -23.09
C LYS A 11 5.07 -10.66 -21.99
N GLN A 12 5.23 -9.35 -22.07
CA GLN A 12 5.92 -8.58 -21.03
C GLN A 12 5.23 -8.85 -19.70
N ARG A 13 6.00 -9.27 -18.70
CA ARG A 13 5.47 -9.49 -17.35
C ARG A 13 5.01 -8.15 -16.79
N LYS A 14 3.77 -8.15 -16.32
CA LYS A 14 3.08 -6.99 -15.79
C LYS A 14 3.14 -7.00 -14.26
N PHE A 15 3.43 -5.83 -13.68
CA PHE A 15 3.53 -5.64 -12.24
C PHE A 15 2.81 -4.37 -11.81
N TYR A 16 2.60 -4.24 -10.50
CA TYR A 16 1.82 -3.20 -9.88
C TYR A 16 2.54 -2.60 -8.68
N HIS A 17 2.39 -1.29 -8.50
CA HIS A 17 2.85 -0.57 -7.31
C HIS A 17 1.70 0.23 -6.72
N GLY A 18 1.29 -0.11 -5.49
CA GLY A 18 0.21 0.57 -4.78
C GLY A 18 0.74 1.64 -3.83
N THR A 19 0.18 2.85 -3.88
CA THR A 19 0.55 3.94 -2.96
C THR A 19 -0.58 4.96 -2.82
N HIS A 20 -0.64 5.64 -1.68
CA HIS A 20 -1.53 6.76 -1.46
C HIS A 20 -1.01 8.08 -2.06
N ILE A 21 0.24 8.12 -2.49
CA ILE A 21 0.90 9.30 -3.05
C ILE A 21 0.70 9.33 -4.57
N GLU A 22 0.26 10.46 -5.11
CA GLU A 22 0.26 10.70 -6.55
C GLU A 22 1.69 11.05 -6.99
N LEU A 23 2.33 10.13 -7.71
CA LEU A 23 3.67 10.38 -8.24
C LEU A 23 3.58 11.35 -9.41
N GLN A 24 4.47 12.33 -9.41
CA GLN A 24 4.59 13.32 -10.49
C GLN A 24 5.55 12.86 -11.59
N ASP A 25 6.43 11.92 -11.25
CA ASP A 25 7.43 11.35 -12.16
C ASP A 25 6.83 10.24 -13.03
N ASP A 26 7.41 10.04 -14.21
CA ASP A 26 7.12 8.91 -15.08
C ASP A 26 7.82 7.62 -14.63
N TYR A 27 8.51 7.65 -13.52
CA TYR A 27 9.29 6.54 -13.00
C TYR A 27 9.03 6.28 -11.52
N LEU A 28 8.94 4.99 -11.15
CA LEU A 28 9.07 4.54 -9.76
C LEU A 28 10.55 4.58 -9.40
N GLN A 29 10.91 5.46 -8.47
CA GLN A 29 12.28 5.61 -8.01
C GLN A 29 12.64 4.58 -6.95
N PRO A 30 13.84 3.95 -7.02
CA PRO A 30 14.34 3.11 -5.94
C PRO A 30 14.43 3.89 -4.62
N ARG A 31 13.94 3.29 -3.55
CA ARG A 31 14.02 3.86 -2.19
C ARG A 31 14.64 2.83 -1.25
N LYS A 32 15.34 3.31 -0.25
CA LYS A 32 15.84 2.44 0.82
C LYS A 32 14.66 1.79 1.54
N ASN A 33 14.60 0.47 1.48
CA ASN A 33 13.59 -0.32 2.17
C ASN A 33 14.26 -1.57 2.75
N PHE A 34 13.63 -2.15 3.75
CA PHE A 34 14.11 -3.39 4.33
C PHE A 34 13.64 -4.57 3.48
N ASN A 35 14.57 -5.43 3.07
CA ASN A 35 14.30 -6.68 2.38
C ASN A 35 14.35 -7.83 3.40
N SER A 36 13.22 -8.50 3.63
CA SER A 36 13.11 -9.55 4.64
C SER A 36 13.90 -10.80 4.30
N LEU A 37 14.01 -11.16 3.03
CA LEU A 37 14.77 -12.34 2.60
C LEU A 37 16.27 -12.15 2.75
N GLN A 38 16.76 -10.95 2.46
CA GLN A 38 18.18 -10.64 2.56
C GLN A 38 18.58 -10.18 3.96
N ASN A 39 17.61 -9.98 4.85
CA ASN A 39 17.79 -9.38 6.19
C ASN A 39 18.65 -8.10 6.11
N ALA A 40 18.42 -7.28 5.10
CA ALA A 40 19.23 -6.11 4.77
C ALA A 40 18.37 -4.96 4.24
N VAL A 41 18.90 -3.74 4.34
CA VAL A 41 18.31 -2.58 3.68
C VAL A 41 18.72 -2.57 2.22
N VAL A 42 17.74 -2.68 1.34
CA VAL A 42 17.92 -2.64 -0.11
C VAL A 42 17.37 -1.33 -0.66
N SER A 43 18.10 -0.73 -1.60
CA SER A 43 17.57 0.38 -2.39
C SER A 43 16.84 -0.20 -3.59
N GLY A 44 15.50 -0.17 -3.57
CA GLY A 44 14.67 -0.77 -4.60
C GLY A 44 13.35 -0.04 -4.85
N ALA A 45 12.87 -0.13 -6.09
CA ALA A 45 11.49 0.17 -6.45
C ALA A 45 10.70 -1.14 -6.35
N PHE A 46 9.86 -1.26 -5.33
CA PHE A 46 9.11 -2.48 -5.04
C PHE A 46 7.81 -2.52 -5.83
N VAL A 47 7.51 -3.69 -6.38
CA VAL A 47 6.32 -3.98 -7.18
C VAL A 47 5.80 -5.38 -6.85
N THR A 48 4.57 -5.67 -7.22
CA THR A 48 3.98 -7.00 -7.06
C THR A 48 3.36 -7.49 -8.38
N SER A 49 3.34 -8.78 -8.59
CA SER A 49 2.61 -9.38 -9.71
C SER A 49 1.09 -9.45 -9.47
N ASP A 50 0.62 -9.14 -8.27
CA ASP A 50 -0.79 -9.18 -7.86
C ASP A 50 -1.36 -7.76 -7.66
N GLU A 51 -2.34 -7.37 -8.51
CA GLU A 51 -3.02 -6.07 -8.41
C GLU A 51 -3.79 -5.92 -7.09
N ALA A 52 -4.41 -6.99 -6.57
CA ALA A 52 -5.16 -6.94 -5.32
C ALA A 52 -4.22 -6.66 -4.14
N PHE A 53 -3.04 -7.26 -4.15
CA PHE A 53 -2.01 -7.02 -3.15
C PHE A 53 -1.47 -5.57 -3.21
N ALA A 54 -1.26 -5.02 -4.41
CA ALA A 54 -0.90 -3.61 -4.56
C ALA A 54 -1.97 -2.66 -4.01
N LYS A 55 -3.26 -2.96 -4.25
CA LYS A 55 -4.39 -2.20 -3.67
C LYS A 55 -4.42 -2.31 -2.16
N PHE A 56 -4.22 -3.51 -1.62
CA PHE A 56 -4.15 -3.74 -0.18
C PHE A 56 -3.08 -2.86 0.49
N PHE A 57 -1.87 -2.82 -0.06
CA PHE A 57 -0.81 -1.94 0.43
C PHE A 57 -1.21 -0.47 0.42
N ALA A 58 -1.76 -0.01 -0.69
CA ALA A 58 -2.19 1.37 -0.82
C ALA A 58 -3.32 1.73 0.17
N ILE A 59 -4.30 0.84 0.35
CA ILE A 59 -5.40 1.02 1.32
C ILE A 59 -4.84 1.14 2.73
N ASN A 60 -3.91 0.25 3.13
CA ASN A 60 -3.30 0.30 4.45
C ASN A 60 -2.64 1.65 4.74
N HIS A 61 -1.90 2.20 3.77
CA HIS A 61 -1.30 3.52 3.91
C HIS A 61 -2.32 4.67 3.93
N CYS A 62 -3.53 4.44 3.38
CA CYS A 62 -4.61 5.43 3.44
C CYS A 62 -5.29 5.50 4.81
N ILE A 63 -5.42 4.35 5.49
CA ILE A 63 -6.28 4.24 6.67
C ILE A 63 -5.54 3.99 7.97
N GLY A 64 -4.34 3.41 7.91
CA GLY A 64 -3.63 2.94 9.10
C GLY A 64 -2.21 3.47 9.25
N THR A 65 -1.70 3.34 10.46
CA THR A 65 -0.30 3.60 10.81
C THR A 65 0.21 2.48 11.73
N GLY A 66 1.52 2.24 11.68
CA GLY A 66 2.14 1.15 12.43
C GLY A 66 2.06 -0.18 11.70
N TYR A 67 1.99 -1.26 12.46
CA TYR A 67 1.92 -2.61 11.91
C TYR A 67 0.51 -2.95 11.42
N THR A 68 0.44 -3.72 10.34
CA THR A 68 -0.82 -4.21 9.76
C THR A 68 -0.74 -5.71 9.54
N SER A 69 -1.81 -6.41 9.89
CA SER A 69 -1.99 -7.83 9.61
C SER A 69 -3.29 -8.09 8.89
N THR A 70 -3.39 -9.20 8.18
CA THR A 70 -4.62 -9.63 7.50
C THR A 70 -4.96 -11.06 7.82
N ASP A 71 -6.26 -11.32 7.88
CA ASP A 71 -6.82 -12.67 7.94
C ASP A 71 -8.07 -12.69 7.06
N ASN A 72 -8.02 -13.41 5.94
CA ASN A 72 -9.06 -13.40 4.93
C ASN A 72 -9.39 -11.95 4.46
N ASN A 73 -10.66 -11.53 4.62
CA ASN A 73 -11.10 -10.18 4.28
C ASN A 73 -10.99 -9.17 5.44
N LYS A 74 -10.31 -9.53 6.53
CA LYS A 74 -10.14 -8.65 7.69
C LYS A 74 -8.77 -8.01 7.67
N ILE A 75 -8.73 -6.73 7.88
CA ILE A 75 -7.50 -5.93 8.02
C ILE A 75 -7.42 -5.45 9.46
N TYR A 76 -6.36 -5.86 10.15
CA TYR A 76 -6.09 -5.45 11.52
C TYR A 76 -4.99 -4.40 11.51
N LEU A 77 -5.29 -3.21 12.01
CA LEU A 77 -4.38 -2.09 12.11
C LEU A 77 -3.92 -1.92 13.56
N GLU A 78 -2.63 -1.67 13.77
CA GLU A 78 -2.15 -1.24 15.09
C GLU A 78 -2.83 0.06 15.50
N ARG A 79 -2.90 1.03 14.59
CA ARG A 79 -3.52 2.32 14.81
C ARG A 79 -4.21 2.82 13.54
N LEU A 80 -5.30 3.53 13.73
CA LEU A 80 -5.95 4.27 12.66
C LEU A 80 -5.19 5.57 12.39
N SER A 81 -5.14 5.99 11.13
CA SER A 81 -4.61 7.29 10.76
C SER A 81 -5.56 8.41 11.21
N ASN A 82 -5.01 9.47 11.81
CA ASN A 82 -5.80 10.66 12.16
C ASN A 82 -6.37 11.39 10.93
N ASN A 83 -5.75 11.16 9.76
CA ASN A 83 -6.21 11.72 8.50
C ASN A 83 -6.34 10.58 7.48
N ILE A 84 -7.56 10.07 7.31
CA ILE A 84 -7.84 9.03 6.34
C ILE A 84 -7.79 9.62 4.94
N ILE A 85 -7.00 9.00 4.06
CA ILE A 85 -6.79 9.47 2.69
C ILE A 85 -7.87 8.85 1.79
N PRO A 86 -8.73 9.65 1.13
CA PRO A 86 -9.90 9.15 0.41
C PRO A 86 -9.57 8.50 -0.94
N LYS A 87 -8.34 8.63 -1.42
CA LYS A 87 -7.91 8.14 -2.75
C LYS A 87 -6.53 7.53 -2.68
N PHE A 88 -6.30 6.54 -3.55
CA PHE A 88 -4.99 5.95 -3.76
C PHE A 88 -4.76 5.64 -5.25
N TYR A 89 -3.54 5.23 -5.57
CA TYR A 89 -3.09 4.96 -6.93
C TYR A 89 -2.46 3.58 -7.02
N VAL A 90 -2.69 2.93 -8.15
CA VAL A 90 -1.95 1.74 -8.56
C VAL A 90 -1.25 2.05 -9.88
N TYR A 91 0.05 2.03 -9.86
CA TYR A 91 0.92 2.22 -11.01
C TYR A 91 1.19 0.87 -11.66
N VAL A 92 1.02 0.82 -12.97
CA VAL A 92 1.29 -0.39 -13.76
C VAL A 92 2.61 -0.22 -14.46
N VAL A 93 3.46 -1.22 -14.34
CA VAL A 93 4.80 -1.26 -14.93
C VAL A 93 5.02 -2.60 -15.63
N TYR A 94 5.98 -2.64 -16.52
CA TYR A 94 6.37 -3.86 -17.22
C TYR A 94 7.84 -4.15 -17.01
N GLU A 95 8.15 -5.44 -16.87
CA GLU A 95 9.53 -5.90 -16.92
C GLU A 95 10.07 -5.72 -18.34
N THR A 96 11.31 -5.25 -18.46
CA THR A 96 11.98 -5.07 -19.75
C THR A 96 13.30 -5.86 -19.80
N PRO A 97 13.88 -6.14 -20.96
CA PRO A 97 15.18 -6.79 -21.05
C PRO A 97 16.27 -6.07 -20.23
N ASP A 98 16.22 -4.73 -20.22
CA ASP A 98 17.23 -3.88 -19.55
C ASP A 98 16.94 -3.64 -18.07
N ASN A 99 15.73 -4.01 -17.60
CA ASN A 99 15.33 -3.85 -16.22
C ASN A 99 14.55 -5.08 -15.74
N LYS A 100 15.29 -6.11 -15.39
CA LYS A 100 14.77 -7.32 -14.79
C LYS A 100 14.46 -7.10 -13.32
N PHE A 101 13.32 -7.63 -12.88
CA PHE A 101 12.91 -7.54 -11.49
C PHE A 101 13.44 -8.73 -10.70
N VAL A 102 13.98 -8.44 -9.53
CA VAL A 102 14.43 -9.46 -8.57
C VAL A 102 13.22 -9.89 -7.75
N HIS A 103 12.98 -11.21 -7.69
CA HIS A 103 11.95 -11.75 -6.82
C HIS A 103 12.36 -11.59 -5.35
N ASP A 104 11.49 -11.03 -4.54
CA ASP A 104 11.69 -10.88 -3.10
C ASP A 104 11.01 -12.03 -2.36
N GLN A 105 9.67 -11.98 -2.26
CA GLN A 105 8.89 -13.04 -1.60
C GLN A 105 7.47 -13.07 -2.16
N GLY A 106 6.85 -14.26 -2.15
CA GLY A 106 5.46 -14.41 -2.62
C GLY A 106 5.23 -13.79 -3.99
N THR A 107 4.45 -12.71 -4.05
CA THR A 107 4.16 -11.95 -5.28
C THR A 107 4.99 -10.67 -5.39
N GLU A 108 5.95 -10.43 -4.47
CA GLU A 108 6.73 -9.20 -4.40
C GLU A 108 8.04 -9.31 -5.18
N TYR A 109 8.39 -8.21 -5.83
CA TYR A 109 9.59 -8.04 -6.64
C TYR A 109 10.14 -6.64 -6.45
N TYR A 110 11.42 -6.44 -6.79
CA TYR A 110 12.00 -5.10 -6.80
C TYR A 110 12.99 -4.92 -7.96
N SER A 111 13.24 -3.66 -8.28
CA SER A 111 14.32 -3.24 -9.18
C SER A 111 15.22 -2.23 -8.47
N THR A 112 16.51 -2.37 -8.62
CA THR A 112 17.50 -1.40 -8.15
C THR A 112 17.63 -0.18 -9.08
N LYS A 113 17.01 -0.25 -10.27
CA LYS A 113 16.92 0.83 -11.26
C LYS A 113 15.54 1.48 -11.23
N PRO A 114 15.41 2.75 -11.66
CA PRO A 114 14.10 3.35 -11.88
C PRO A 114 13.25 2.53 -12.85
N ILE A 115 11.97 2.35 -12.55
CA ILE A 115 11.02 1.58 -13.37
C ILE A 115 10.10 2.56 -14.07
N LYS A 116 10.04 2.53 -15.41
CA LYS A 116 9.13 3.35 -16.18
C LYS A 116 7.68 2.96 -15.90
N ILE A 117 6.86 3.95 -15.56
CA ILE A 117 5.42 3.79 -15.37
C ILE A 117 4.76 3.71 -16.75
N ALA A 118 4.00 2.64 -16.99
CA ALA A 118 3.23 2.51 -18.22
C ALA A 118 1.93 3.32 -18.15
N TYR A 119 1.20 3.18 -17.05
CA TYR A 119 0.01 3.99 -16.74
C TYR A 119 -0.33 3.88 -15.26
N ARG A 120 -1.22 4.76 -14.81
CA ARG A 120 -1.75 4.76 -13.45
C ARG A 120 -3.27 4.56 -13.45
N LYS A 121 -3.74 3.93 -12.38
CA LYS A 121 -5.17 3.83 -12.03
C LYS A 121 -5.38 4.57 -10.71
N LYS A 122 -6.45 5.33 -10.61
CA LYS A 122 -6.86 6.04 -9.39
C LYS A 122 -8.10 5.37 -8.81
N PHE A 123 -8.11 5.17 -7.52
CA PHE A 123 -9.18 4.48 -6.80
C PHE A 123 -9.70 5.32 -5.64
N SER A 124 -10.97 5.13 -5.31
CA SER A 124 -11.53 5.59 -4.05
C SER A 124 -11.28 4.55 -2.97
N THR A 125 -10.68 4.96 -1.84
CA THR A 125 -10.38 4.07 -0.71
C THR A 125 -11.63 3.35 -0.22
N VAL A 126 -12.74 4.07 -0.03
CA VAL A 126 -14.01 3.49 0.47
C VAL A 126 -14.62 2.51 -0.53
N GLN A 127 -14.64 2.90 -1.83
CA GLN A 127 -15.24 2.04 -2.86
C GLN A 127 -14.46 0.73 -3.02
N GLU A 128 -13.13 0.78 -2.99
CA GLU A 128 -12.32 -0.44 -3.09
C GLU A 128 -12.40 -1.29 -1.82
N ILE A 129 -12.44 -0.71 -0.62
CA ILE A 129 -12.69 -1.47 0.61
C ILE A 129 -14.02 -2.25 0.51
N LYS A 130 -15.10 -1.57 0.09
CA LYS A 130 -16.41 -2.21 -0.09
C LYS A 130 -16.39 -3.28 -1.18
N LYS A 131 -15.77 -2.99 -2.34
CA LYS A 131 -15.68 -3.90 -3.48
C LYS A 131 -14.89 -5.17 -3.15
N LEU A 132 -13.80 -5.04 -2.39
CA LEU A 132 -12.96 -6.16 -1.97
C LEU A 132 -13.51 -6.86 -0.73
N GLY A 133 -14.58 -6.35 -0.14
CA GLY A 133 -15.24 -6.93 1.03
C GLY A 133 -14.39 -6.84 2.30
N TYR A 134 -13.47 -5.87 2.40
CA TYR A 134 -12.62 -5.71 3.56
C TYR A 134 -13.40 -5.20 4.77
N GLU A 135 -13.22 -5.86 5.89
CA GLU A 135 -13.59 -5.40 7.22
C GLU A 135 -12.36 -4.86 7.93
N ILE A 136 -12.46 -3.64 8.47
CA ILE A 136 -11.33 -2.96 9.09
C ILE A 136 -11.47 -3.01 10.61
N TYR A 137 -10.42 -3.45 11.27
CA TYR A 137 -10.32 -3.56 12.72
C TYR A 137 -9.09 -2.80 13.21
N VAL A 138 -9.21 -2.17 14.35
CA VAL A 138 -8.12 -1.45 15.03
C VAL A 138 -7.90 -2.07 16.39
N LEU A 139 -6.65 -2.25 16.80
CA LEU A 139 -6.35 -2.73 18.15
C LEU A 139 -6.86 -1.75 19.20
N ASN A 140 -7.35 -2.29 20.32
CA ASN A 140 -7.81 -1.47 21.44
C ASN A 140 -6.66 -0.73 22.12
N GLU A 141 -5.45 -1.32 22.07
CA GLU A 141 -4.22 -0.75 22.60
C GLU A 141 -3.09 -0.90 21.59
N PRO A 142 -2.19 0.09 21.47
CA PRO A 142 -1.01 -0.02 20.62
C PRO A 142 -0.11 -1.17 21.05
N LEU A 143 0.60 -1.76 20.09
CA LEU A 143 1.61 -2.78 20.38
C LEU A 143 2.75 -2.20 21.24
N LYS A 144 3.25 -2.99 22.19
CA LYS A 144 4.38 -2.62 23.05
C LYS A 144 5.69 -2.72 22.29
N SER A 145 5.83 -3.77 21.50
CA SER A 145 6.96 -3.95 20.60
C SER A 145 6.96 -2.94 19.48
N LYS A 146 8.12 -2.45 19.09
CA LYS A 146 8.29 -1.50 17.99
C LYS A 146 8.92 -2.19 16.81
N MET A 147 8.42 -1.90 15.61
CA MET A 147 9.07 -2.34 14.37
C MET A 147 10.52 -1.85 14.34
N ASN A 148 11.45 -2.79 14.30
CA ASN A 148 12.86 -2.46 14.15
C ASN A 148 13.20 -2.31 12.67
N LYS A 149 13.08 -1.09 12.15
CA LYS A 149 13.39 -0.77 10.75
C LYS A 149 14.86 -1.00 10.36
N LYS A 150 15.76 -1.13 11.35
CA LYS A 150 17.19 -1.34 11.09
C LYS A 150 17.57 -2.81 11.00
N SER A 151 16.98 -3.66 11.84
CA SER A 151 17.29 -5.09 11.88
C SER A 151 16.31 -5.95 11.10
N GLY A 152 15.12 -5.40 10.71
CA GLY A 152 14.05 -6.11 10.04
C GLY A 152 13.43 -7.26 10.80
N ASN A 153 13.91 -7.54 12.00
CA ASN A 153 13.31 -8.53 12.86
C ASN A 153 12.06 -7.96 13.52
N ASN A 154 10.91 -8.23 12.92
CA ASN A 154 9.60 -7.83 13.41
C ASN A 154 8.89 -8.98 14.13
N PHE A 155 9.61 -10.03 14.49
CA PHE A 155 9.02 -11.24 15.09
C PHE A 155 8.19 -10.91 16.33
N ASP A 156 8.70 -10.08 17.22
CA ASP A 156 7.98 -9.68 18.43
C ASP A 156 6.69 -8.92 18.10
N VAL A 157 6.75 -7.99 17.15
CA VAL A 157 5.58 -7.22 16.67
C VAL A 157 4.54 -8.13 16.04
N GLN A 158 4.96 -9.09 15.21
CA GLN A 158 4.07 -10.06 14.58
C GLN A 158 3.39 -10.96 15.60
N SER A 159 4.18 -11.47 16.56
CA SER A 159 3.69 -12.34 17.64
C SER A 159 2.70 -11.61 18.55
N GLU A 160 2.98 -10.35 18.91
CA GLU A 160 2.11 -9.52 19.73
C GLU A 160 0.79 -9.20 18.99
N MET A 161 0.85 -8.87 17.69
CA MET A 161 -0.34 -8.67 16.86
C MET A 161 -1.18 -9.94 16.77
N ALA A 162 -0.56 -11.09 16.53
CA ALA A 162 -1.25 -12.37 16.46
C ALA A 162 -1.94 -12.72 17.79
N ALA A 163 -1.27 -12.45 18.92
CA ALA A 163 -1.84 -12.64 20.25
C ALA A 163 -3.05 -11.71 20.47
N ALA A 164 -2.93 -10.42 20.12
CA ALA A 164 -4.02 -9.47 20.25
C ALA A 164 -5.25 -9.87 19.40
N ILE A 165 -5.02 -10.39 18.19
CA ILE A 165 -6.08 -10.90 17.31
C ILE A 165 -6.73 -12.13 17.94
N LYS A 166 -5.94 -13.09 18.43
CA LYS A 166 -6.44 -14.30 19.10
C LYS A 166 -7.26 -13.98 20.34
N GLU A 167 -6.86 -13.00 21.13
CA GLU A 167 -7.53 -12.57 22.37
C GLU A 167 -8.69 -11.59 22.10
N LYS A 168 -8.99 -11.29 20.82
CA LYS A 168 -10.06 -10.37 20.40
C LYS A 168 -9.91 -8.94 20.98
N LYS A 169 -8.67 -8.47 21.12
CA LYS A 169 -8.33 -7.12 21.61
C LYS A 169 -8.40 -6.07 20.50
N TYR A 170 -9.51 -6.02 19.78
CA TYR A 170 -9.75 -5.09 18.67
C TYR A 170 -11.22 -4.74 18.54
N HIS A 171 -11.51 -3.66 17.82
CA HIS A 171 -12.87 -3.26 17.46
C HIS A 171 -12.96 -2.96 15.97
N ARG A 172 -14.16 -3.11 15.39
CA ARG A 172 -14.45 -2.79 14.00
C ARG A 172 -14.61 -1.28 13.81
N VAL A 173 -14.12 -0.76 12.67
CA VAL A 173 -14.19 0.67 12.33
C VAL A 173 -14.96 0.88 11.04
N ASP A 174 -15.80 1.91 11.00
CA ASP A 174 -16.49 2.37 9.79
C ASP A 174 -15.67 3.46 9.09
N ILE A 175 -14.78 3.04 8.19
CA ILE A 175 -13.94 3.95 7.39
C ILE A 175 -14.80 4.87 6.50
N ALA A 176 -15.93 4.39 6.00
CA ALA A 176 -16.81 5.17 5.13
C ALA A 176 -17.42 6.36 5.89
N GLY A 177 -17.99 6.09 7.05
CA GLY A 177 -18.53 7.13 7.92
C GLY A 177 -17.49 8.14 8.38
N MET A 178 -16.26 7.68 8.67
CA MET A 178 -15.16 8.57 9.06
C MET A 178 -14.73 9.52 7.94
N ILE A 179 -14.60 9.04 6.71
CA ILE A 179 -14.26 9.89 5.55
C ILE A 179 -15.39 10.91 5.29
N GLU A 180 -16.63 10.48 5.42
CA GLU A 180 -17.77 11.39 5.27
C GLU A 180 -17.76 12.51 6.32
N GLN A 181 -17.51 12.17 7.58
CA GLN A 181 -17.36 13.17 8.64
C GLN A 181 -16.19 14.13 8.39
N GLN A 182 -15.01 13.63 8.01
CA GLN A 182 -13.87 14.47 7.67
C GLN A 182 -14.17 15.44 6.52
N SER A 183 -14.95 15.00 5.53
CA SER A 183 -15.35 15.85 4.39
C SER A 183 -16.29 16.98 4.83
N LYS A 184 -17.21 16.71 5.73
CA LYS A 184 -18.10 17.71 6.32
C LYS A 184 -17.33 18.76 7.11
N HIS A 185 -16.38 18.33 7.97
CA HIS A 185 -15.56 19.25 8.75
C HIS A 185 -14.65 20.14 7.88
N LYS A 186 -14.07 19.61 6.80
CA LYS A 186 -13.31 20.43 5.84
C LYS A 186 -14.17 21.47 5.13
N GLY A 187 -15.40 21.12 4.78
CA GLY A 187 -16.39 22.05 4.20
C GLY A 187 -16.73 23.19 5.16
N TRP A 188 -16.93 22.90 6.45
CA TRP A 188 -17.20 23.91 7.48
C TRP A 188 -16.01 24.87 7.67
N ASN A 189 -14.78 24.37 7.72
CA ASN A 189 -13.59 25.21 7.85
C ASN A 189 -13.38 26.14 6.64
N LEU A 190 -13.71 25.68 5.43
CA LEU A 190 -13.73 26.55 4.24
C LEU A 190 -14.81 27.62 4.34
N PHE A 191 -15.98 27.28 4.87
CA PHE A 191 -17.10 28.22 5.03
C PHE A 191 -16.74 29.32 6.04
N PHE A 192 -16.17 28.98 7.20
CA PHE A 192 -15.74 29.96 8.19
C PHE A 192 -14.60 30.86 7.74
N ASN A 193 -13.67 30.35 6.91
CA ASN A 193 -12.61 31.17 6.33
C ASN A 193 -13.11 32.16 5.25
N PHE A 194 -14.26 31.87 4.63
CA PHE A 194 -14.86 32.78 3.64
C PHE A 194 -15.69 33.90 4.26
N PHE A 195 -16.31 33.65 5.40
CA PHE A 195 -17.17 34.64 6.10
C PHE A 195 -16.50 35.37 7.27
N GLY A 196 -15.27 35.00 7.61
CA GLY A 196 -14.51 35.62 8.71
C GLY A 196 -13.55 36.76 8.29
N ARG A 197 -13.65 37.24 7.07
CA ARG A 197 -12.90 38.43 6.60
C ARG A 197 -13.89 39.49 6.10
N ASN A 198 -14.48 40.19 7.07
CA ASN A 198 -15.03 41.52 6.91
C ASN A 198 -14.56 42.37 8.07
#